data_662550e92797ba0b749ebff7d8646cf0
#
_entry.id   662550e92797ba0b749ebff7d8646cf0
#
_cell.length_a   1.000
_cell.length_b   1.000
_cell.length_c   1.000
_cell.angle_alpha   90.00
_cell.angle_beta   90.00
_cell.angle_gamma   90.00
#
_symmetry.space_group_name_H-M   'P 1'
#
loop_
_entity.id
_entity.type
_entity.pdbx_description
1 polymer ?
#
loop_
_entity_poly.entity_id
_entity_poly.type
_entity_poly.pdbx_seq_one_letter_code
_entity_poly.pdbx_strand_id
1 'polypeptide(L)'
;MSFTSDKLKSLVRKWQTLIEAHADVKTTDGYLLRIFVIAFTKRRPNQVKKTTYAQSAQIRQIRKRMMDIMSKEATSGTLKDFVQKLIPEVIGREIEKSCHSIYPLQNVRSHTSFDNG
;
A
#
# COMPACT_ATOMS: atom_id res chain seq x y z
N MET A 1 15.37 2.98 1.51
CA MET A 1 14.85 4.35 1.51
C MET A 1 13.37 4.32 1.83
N SER A 2 12.96 5.09 2.77
CA SER A 2 11.56 5.18 3.18
C SER A 2 10.90 6.41 2.58
N PHE A 3 9.60 6.55 2.79
CA PHE A 3 8.90 7.78 2.44
C PHE A 3 9.46 8.93 3.27
N THR A 4 9.75 10.05 2.62
CA THR A 4 10.25 11.22 3.32
C THR A 4 9.10 11.92 4.06
N SER A 5 9.43 12.57 5.19
CA SER A 5 8.43 13.30 5.96
C SER A 5 7.74 14.40 5.16
N ASP A 6 8.50 15.12 4.35
CA ASP A 6 7.96 16.21 3.53
C ASP A 6 6.97 15.69 2.49
N LYS A 7 7.30 14.56 1.87
CA LYS A 7 6.43 13.94 0.87
C LYS A 7 5.14 13.44 1.52
N LEU A 8 5.23 12.83 2.70
CA LEU A 8 4.04 12.41 3.44
C LEU A 8 3.17 13.60 3.82
N LYS A 9 3.77 14.68 4.31
CA LYS A 9 3.03 15.88 4.67
C LYS A 9 2.30 16.47 3.48
N SER A 10 2.89 16.43 2.29
CA SER A 10 2.24 16.95 1.09
C SER A 10 1.06 16.06 0.64
N LEU A 11 1.06 14.78 1.01
CA LEU A 11 -0.01 13.85 0.67
C LEU A 11 -1.12 13.83 1.71
N VAL A 12 -0.79 14.12 2.99
CA VAL A 12 -1.78 14.13 4.05
C VAL A 12 -2.75 15.29 3.83
N ARG A 13 -4.04 14.96 3.80
CA ARG A 13 -5.10 15.93 3.61
C ARG A 13 -6.16 15.76 4.69
N LYS A 14 -6.87 16.83 4.96
CA LYS A 14 -8.00 16.78 5.89
C LYS A 14 -9.12 15.93 5.31
N TRP A 15 -9.95 15.40 6.18
CA TRP A 15 -11.21 14.74 5.84
C TRP A 15 -11.07 13.34 5.23
N GLN A 16 -9.90 12.72 5.37
CA GLN A 16 -9.67 11.36 4.89
C GLN A 16 -8.80 10.56 5.86
N THR A 17 -8.78 9.23 5.70
CA THR A 17 -7.99 8.34 6.53
C THR A 17 -6.73 7.91 5.78
N LEU A 18 -5.58 7.98 6.45
CA LEU A 18 -4.34 7.39 5.97
C LEU A 18 -4.23 5.96 6.49
N ILE A 19 -3.98 5.04 5.58
CA ILE A 19 -3.80 3.63 5.93
C ILE A 19 -2.39 3.22 5.53
N GLU A 20 -1.66 2.66 6.48
CA GLU A 20 -0.27 2.20 6.27
C GLU A 20 -0.17 0.72 6.61
N ALA A 21 0.68 0.02 5.87
CA ALA A 21 1.01 -1.37 6.16
C ALA A 21 2.42 -1.67 5.68
N HIS A 22 3.04 -2.66 6.31
CA HIS A 22 4.34 -3.15 5.86
C HIS A 22 4.42 -4.66 6.07
N ALA A 23 5.27 -5.29 5.29
CA ALA A 23 5.50 -6.72 5.39
C ALA A 23 6.96 -7.03 5.09
N ASP A 24 7.51 -8.00 5.81
CA ASP A 24 8.82 -8.55 5.54
C ASP A 24 8.62 -9.78 4.68
N VAL A 25 9.23 -9.79 3.50
CA VAL A 25 9.01 -10.83 2.50
C VAL A 25 10.32 -11.32 1.94
N LYS A 26 10.29 -12.52 1.35
CA LYS A 26 11.45 -13.12 0.72
C LYS A 26 11.16 -13.31 -0.75
N THR A 27 12.08 -12.83 -1.61
CA THR A 27 11.93 -12.97 -3.05
C THR A 27 12.22 -14.40 -3.47
N THR A 28 11.91 -14.72 -4.74
CA THR A 28 12.17 -16.06 -5.28
C THR A 28 13.66 -16.41 -5.31
N ASP A 29 14.52 -15.40 -5.40
CA ASP A 29 15.97 -15.59 -5.37
C ASP A 29 16.57 -15.44 -3.97
N GLY A 30 15.74 -15.37 -2.93
CA GLY A 30 16.18 -15.49 -1.55
C GLY A 30 16.53 -14.22 -0.82
N TYR A 31 16.32 -13.06 -1.43
CA TYR A 31 16.57 -11.77 -0.76
C TYR A 31 15.44 -11.39 0.17
N LEU A 32 15.78 -10.84 1.34
CA LEU A 32 14.82 -10.34 2.31
C LEU A 32 14.51 -8.87 2.02
N LEU A 33 13.24 -8.56 1.93
CA LEU A 33 12.77 -7.21 1.63
C LEU A 33 11.71 -6.80 2.63
N ARG A 34 11.65 -5.51 2.90
CA ARG A 34 10.55 -4.91 3.63
C ARG A 34 9.77 -4.01 2.69
N ILE A 35 8.51 -4.31 2.50
CA ILE A 35 7.63 -3.55 1.61
C ILE A 35 6.71 -2.70 2.46
N PHE A 36 6.65 -1.41 2.15
CA PHE A 36 5.77 -0.45 2.80
C PHE A 36 4.72 -0.01 1.80
N VAL A 37 3.48 0.13 2.27
CA VAL A 37 2.39 0.64 1.45
C VAL A 37 1.67 1.71 2.25
N ILE A 38 1.35 2.81 1.58
CA ILE A 38 0.45 3.82 2.11
C ILE A 38 -0.68 4.04 1.12
N ALA A 39 -1.85 4.36 1.65
CA ALA A 39 -3.03 4.67 0.85
C ALA A 39 -3.93 5.62 1.61
N PHE A 40 -4.73 6.38 0.88
CA PHE A 40 -5.73 7.27 1.46
C PHE A 40 -7.11 6.80 1.03
N THR A 41 -8.10 7.01 1.89
CA THR A 41 -9.49 6.76 1.51
C THR A 41 -9.91 7.80 0.48
N LYS A 42 -10.73 7.35 -0.50
CA LYS A 42 -11.18 8.20 -1.59
C LYS A 42 -12.68 8.42 -1.50
N ARG A 43 -13.11 9.63 -1.78
CA ARG A 43 -14.53 9.97 -1.83
C ARG A 43 -15.24 9.20 -2.93
N ARG A 44 -16.38 8.60 -2.61
CA ARG A 44 -17.18 7.90 -3.62
C ARG A 44 -17.85 8.94 -4.54
N PRO A 45 -18.10 8.61 -5.82
CA PRO A 45 -18.67 9.58 -6.77
C PRO A 45 -20.00 10.18 -6.33
N ASN A 46 -20.83 9.42 -5.64
CA ASN A 46 -22.15 9.87 -5.18
C ASN A 46 -22.19 10.32 -3.74
N GLN A 47 -21.01 10.47 -3.13
CA GLN A 47 -20.96 10.85 -1.72
C GLN A 47 -21.22 12.33 -1.52
N VAL A 48 -22.21 12.65 -0.70
CA VAL A 48 -22.54 14.03 -0.33
C VAL A 48 -21.63 14.53 0.79
N LYS A 49 -21.25 13.64 1.69
CA LYS A 49 -20.43 13.97 2.85
C LYS A 49 -19.03 14.39 2.43
N LYS A 50 -18.53 15.46 3.06
CA LYS A 50 -17.19 15.98 2.80
C LYS A 50 -16.10 15.03 3.32
N THR A 51 -16.37 14.35 4.43
CA THR A 51 -15.40 13.45 5.08
C THR A 51 -15.39 12.08 4.41
N THR A 52 -14.21 11.47 4.35
CA THR A 52 -14.03 10.13 3.77
C THR A 52 -13.28 9.24 4.76
N TYR A 53 -13.74 9.26 6.02
CA TYR A 53 -13.13 8.44 7.06
C TYR A 53 -13.62 7.00 6.98
N ALA A 54 -12.68 6.07 7.07
CA ALA A 54 -13.00 4.66 7.16
C ALA A 54 -13.16 4.24 8.62
N GLN A 55 -14.07 3.29 8.86
CA GLN A 55 -14.26 2.73 10.19
C GLN A 55 -13.13 1.75 10.53
N SER A 56 -12.93 1.52 11.84
CA SER A 56 -11.84 0.65 12.30
C SER A 56 -11.88 -0.74 11.68
N ALA A 57 -13.06 -1.31 11.52
CA ALA A 57 -13.22 -2.62 10.92
C ALA A 57 -12.79 -2.63 9.45
N GLN A 58 -13.13 -1.57 8.72
CA GLN A 58 -12.73 -1.42 7.32
C GLN A 58 -11.21 -1.27 7.19
N ILE A 59 -10.60 -0.47 8.08
CA ILE A 59 -9.15 -0.28 8.09
C ILE A 59 -8.43 -1.62 8.31
N ARG A 60 -8.92 -2.43 9.25
CA ARG A 60 -8.33 -3.74 9.50
C ARG A 60 -8.43 -4.67 8.30
N GLN A 61 -9.58 -4.67 7.62
CA GLN A 61 -9.78 -5.47 6.42
C GLN A 61 -8.86 -5.03 5.29
N ILE A 62 -8.70 -3.73 5.11
CA ILE A 62 -7.82 -3.17 4.08
C ILE A 62 -6.36 -3.54 4.36
N ARG A 63 -5.91 -3.40 5.61
CA ARG A 63 -4.53 -3.77 5.98
C ARG A 63 -4.26 -5.26 5.75
N LYS A 64 -5.23 -6.10 6.07
CA LYS A 64 -5.08 -7.53 5.84
C LYS A 64 -4.89 -7.83 4.36
N ARG A 65 -5.70 -7.22 3.50
CA ARG A 65 -5.57 -7.39 2.06
C ARG A 65 -4.26 -6.84 1.53
N MET A 66 -3.80 -5.70 2.06
CA MET A 66 -2.50 -5.14 1.70
C MET A 66 -1.38 -6.12 1.98
N MET A 67 -1.39 -6.73 3.17
CA MET A 67 -0.36 -7.68 3.57
C MET A 67 -0.41 -8.94 2.72
N ASP A 68 -1.60 -9.45 2.43
CA ASP A 68 -1.76 -10.64 1.59
C ASP A 68 -1.23 -10.38 0.17
N ILE A 69 -1.53 -9.22 -0.40
CA ILE A 69 -1.07 -8.85 -1.74
C ILE A 69 0.45 -8.64 -1.76
N MET A 70 0.98 -7.93 -0.75
CA MET A 70 2.43 -7.74 -0.65
C MET A 70 3.17 -9.07 -0.60
N SER A 71 2.69 -10.00 0.21
CA SER A 71 3.31 -11.32 0.35
C SER A 71 3.21 -12.13 -0.94
N LYS A 72 2.03 -12.13 -1.56
CA LYS A 72 1.79 -12.87 -2.79
C LYS A 72 2.68 -12.39 -3.93
N GLU A 73 2.69 -11.08 -4.16
CA GLU A 73 3.46 -10.51 -5.26
C GLU A 73 4.96 -10.62 -5.02
N ALA A 74 5.40 -10.46 -3.77
CA ALA A 74 6.81 -10.56 -3.45
C ALA A 74 7.34 -11.97 -3.66
N THR A 75 6.56 -12.98 -3.32
CA THR A 75 6.99 -14.38 -3.50
C THR A 75 6.97 -14.82 -4.95
N SER A 76 6.41 -14.02 -5.84
CA SER A 76 6.38 -14.32 -7.28
C SER A 76 7.47 -13.57 -8.06
N GLY A 77 8.24 -12.69 -7.41
CA GLY A 77 9.20 -11.83 -8.08
C GLY A 77 10.63 -12.04 -7.62
N THR A 78 11.58 -11.54 -8.42
CA THR A 78 13.00 -11.51 -8.09
C THR A 78 13.40 -10.13 -7.59
N LEU A 79 14.61 -10.03 -7.02
CA LEU A 79 15.17 -8.75 -6.62
C LEU A 79 15.21 -7.75 -7.78
N LYS A 80 15.53 -8.23 -8.99
CA LYS A 80 15.57 -7.38 -10.18
C LYS A 80 14.20 -6.74 -10.47
N ASP A 81 13.14 -7.49 -10.31
CA ASP A 81 11.78 -6.98 -10.53
C ASP A 81 11.46 -5.83 -9.58
N PHE A 82 11.92 -5.91 -8.34
CA PHE A 82 11.75 -4.83 -7.36
C PHE A 82 12.59 -3.61 -7.71
N VAL A 83 13.82 -3.82 -8.16
CA VAL A 83 14.72 -2.72 -8.55
C VAL A 83 14.15 -1.95 -9.74
N GLN A 84 13.53 -2.65 -10.69
CA GLN A 84 12.94 -2.06 -11.88
C GLN A 84 11.55 -1.47 -11.64
N LYS A 85 11.08 -1.51 -10.39
CA LYS A 85 9.78 -0.95 -9.98
C LYS A 85 8.56 -1.63 -10.60
N LEU A 86 8.74 -2.85 -11.14
CA LEU A 86 7.62 -3.59 -11.70
C LEU A 86 6.69 -4.12 -10.60
N ILE A 87 7.27 -4.77 -9.59
CA ILE A 87 6.49 -5.34 -8.49
C ILE A 87 5.82 -4.26 -7.64
N PRO A 88 6.49 -3.18 -7.21
CA PRO A 88 5.83 -2.12 -6.46
C PRO A 88 4.63 -1.50 -7.16
N GLU A 89 4.71 -1.30 -8.48
CA GLU A 89 3.59 -0.76 -9.24
C GLU A 89 2.42 -1.73 -9.30
N VAL A 90 2.71 -3.02 -9.49
CA VAL A 90 1.68 -4.07 -9.50
C VAL A 90 1.00 -4.14 -8.14
N ILE A 91 1.77 -4.10 -7.06
CA ILE A 91 1.23 -4.13 -5.69
C ILE A 91 0.24 -2.97 -5.48
N GLY A 92 0.62 -1.76 -5.87
CA GLY A 92 -0.25 -0.59 -5.71
C GLY A 92 -1.57 -0.74 -6.44
N ARG A 93 -1.52 -1.18 -7.70
CA ARG A 93 -2.72 -1.37 -8.51
C ARG A 93 -3.62 -2.49 -7.97
N GLU A 94 -3.02 -3.59 -7.54
CA GLU A 94 -3.78 -4.71 -7.00
C GLU A 94 -4.46 -4.34 -5.68
N ILE A 95 -3.79 -3.58 -4.82
CA ILE A 95 -4.37 -3.11 -3.57
C ILE A 95 -5.56 -2.20 -3.84
N GLU A 96 -5.42 -1.23 -4.72
CA GLU A 96 -6.49 -0.32 -5.06
C GLU A 96 -7.70 -1.07 -5.58
N LYS A 97 -7.49 -2.01 -6.48
CA LYS A 97 -8.54 -2.83 -7.08
C LYS A 97 -9.20 -3.75 -6.05
N SER A 98 -8.39 -4.44 -5.26
CA SER A 98 -8.89 -5.43 -4.29
C SER A 98 -9.65 -4.78 -3.14
N CYS A 99 -9.24 -3.60 -2.70
CA CYS A 99 -9.85 -2.92 -1.56
C CYS A 99 -11.07 -2.06 -1.94
N HIS A 100 -11.35 -1.90 -3.23
CA HIS A 100 -12.43 -1.03 -3.69
C HIS A 100 -13.79 -1.40 -3.09
N SER A 101 -14.04 -2.69 -2.91
CA SER A 101 -15.31 -3.16 -2.34
C SER A 101 -15.45 -2.82 -0.84
N ILE A 102 -14.34 -2.65 -0.15
CA ILE A 102 -14.35 -2.29 1.29
C ILE A 102 -14.47 -0.78 1.42
N TYR A 103 -13.54 -0.08 0.82
CA TYR A 103 -13.52 1.39 0.74
C TYR A 103 -12.60 1.80 -0.40
N PRO A 104 -13.04 2.71 -1.30
CA PRO A 104 -12.17 3.16 -2.39
C PRO A 104 -10.92 3.86 -1.86
N LEU A 105 -9.78 3.60 -2.48
CA LEU A 105 -8.50 4.17 -2.08
C LEU A 105 -7.94 5.05 -3.19
N GLN A 106 -7.10 6.00 -2.80
CA GLN A 106 -6.38 6.88 -3.72
C GLN A 106 -4.95 7.04 -3.25
N ASN A 107 -4.07 7.45 -4.16
CA ASN A 107 -2.66 7.67 -3.86
C ASN A 107 -2.01 6.46 -3.20
N VAL A 108 -2.35 5.27 -3.72
CA VAL A 108 -1.75 4.03 -3.23
C VAL A 108 -0.31 3.98 -3.73
N ARG A 109 0.63 3.95 -2.79
CA ARG A 109 2.04 3.94 -3.11
C ARG A 109 2.74 2.83 -2.34
N SER A 110 3.63 2.14 -3.00
CA SER A 110 4.44 1.12 -2.35
C SER A 110 5.91 1.49 -2.48
N HIS A 111 6.68 1.07 -1.48
CA HIS A 111 8.10 1.31 -1.41
C HIS A 111 8.78 0.07 -0.83
N THR A 112 9.94 -0.27 -1.38
CA THR A 112 10.68 -1.44 -0.95
C THR A 112 11.99 -1.02 -0.32
N SER A 113 12.27 -1.55 0.86
CA SER A 113 13.54 -1.37 1.55
C SER A 113 14.24 -2.73 1.60
N PHE A 114 15.54 -2.75 1.29
CA PHE A 114 16.32 -3.97 1.35
C PHE A 114 16.84 -4.19 2.76
N ASP A 115 16.66 -5.39 3.26
CA ASP A 115 17.21 -5.77 4.56
C ASP A 115 18.59 -6.39 4.33
N ASN A 116 19.60 -5.68 4.78
CA ASN A 116 21.00 -6.13 4.67
C ASN A 116 21.46 -6.94 5.89
N GLY A 117 20.56 -7.15 6.80
CA GLY A 117 20.86 -7.88 8.02
C GLY A 117 20.79 -9.38 7.85
#